data_f0dfe09cddde3f5c2c015aa8e83ce224
#
_entry.id   f0dfe09cddde3f5c2c015aa8e83ce224
#
_cell.length_a   1.000
_cell.length_b   1.000
_cell.length_c   1.000
_cell.angle_alpha   90.00
_cell.angle_beta   90.00
_cell.angle_gamma   90.00
#
_symmetry.space_group_name_H-M   'P 1'
#
loop_
_entity.id
_entity.type
_entity.pdbx_description
1 polymer ?
#
loop_
_entity_poly.entity_id
_entity_poly.type
_entity_poly.pdbx_seq_one_letter_code
_entity_poly.pdbx_strand_id
1 'polypeptide(L)'
;MDSAAQARDAFVERLMRASGGFFEILSVYLGDRLGFYEAMARQSPVTSADLSARTGTQERYVREWLEQQAVTGILAVDNASAGSGERRYRLPAVHEEVLVDQDSLNYLAPLAQLAAGAARPLDAVLEAFRNGGGVPFSAYGKDLREGQARMNRAMFLFQLGREWLPSIPDVHARLEADPPARIADLGCGAGWSAIGMAQSYPKVLVDGFDLDAPS
;
A
#
# COMPACT_ATOMS: atom_id res chain seq x y z
N MET A 1 2.05 35.33 26.36
CA MET A 1 2.25 33.87 26.47
C MET A 1 3.67 33.57 26.01
N ASP A 2 4.38 32.73 26.76
CA ASP A 2 5.79 32.43 26.48
C ASP A 2 5.91 31.68 25.13
N SER A 3 6.70 32.23 24.22
CA SER A 3 6.94 31.69 22.88
C SER A 3 7.52 30.25 22.92
N ALA A 4 8.27 29.93 23.98
CA ALA A 4 8.81 28.58 24.21
C ALA A 4 7.71 27.59 24.58
N ALA A 5 6.71 27.97 25.36
CA ALA A 5 5.57 27.13 25.67
C ALA A 5 4.73 26.80 24.42
N GLN A 6 4.47 27.81 23.57
CA GLN A 6 3.75 27.60 22.32
C GLN A 6 4.51 26.65 21.38
N ALA A 7 5.82 26.81 21.23
CA ALA A 7 6.64 25.93 20.39
C ALA A 7 6.64 24.47 20.90
N ARG A 8 6.72 24.28 22.22
CA ARG A 8 6.58 22.96 22.84
C ARG A 8 5.23 22.32 22.56
N ASP A 9 4.15 23.07 22.76
CA ASP A 9 2.79 22.55 22.60
C ASP A 9 2.51 22.18 21.15
N ALA A 10 2.95 22.99 20.17
CA ALA A 10 2.89 22.66 18.75
C ALA A 10 3.68 21.39 18.40
N PHE A 11 4.83 21.16 19.04
CA PHE A 11 5.61 19.94 18.84
C PHE A 11 4.90 18.71 19.42
N VAL A 12 4.29 18.83 20.60
CA VAL A 12 3.46 17.77 21.21
C VAL A 12 2.30 17.41 20.28
N GLU A 13 1.55 18.38 19.77
CA GLU A 13 0.46 18.13 18.83
C GLU A 13 0.93 17.43 17.55
N ARG A 14 2.10 17.82 17.03
CA ARG A 14 2.70 17.16 15.86
C ARG A 14 2.98 15.69 16.12
N LEU A 15 3.58 15.33 17.26
CA LEU A 15 3.87 13.95 17.62
C LEU A 15 2.58 13.14 17.87
N MET A 16 1.58 13.74 18.52
CA MET A 16 0.29 13.09 18.74
C MET A 16 -0.43 12.79 17.43
N ARG A 17 -0.44 13.73 16.47
CA ARG A 17 -0.99 13.48 15.12
C ARG A 17 -0.24 12.38 14.37
N ALA A 18 1.09 12.39 14.42
CA ALA A 18 1.90 11.35 13.78
C ALA A 18 1.63 9.96 14.39
N SER A 19 1.48 9.88 15.71
CA SER A 19 1.12 8.65 16.43
C SER A 19 -0.27 8.16 16.03
N GLY A 20 -1.27 9.06 15.95
CA GLY A 20 -2.62 8.72 15.47
C GLY A 20 -2.60 8.17 14.06
N GLY A 21 -1.90 8.84 13.13
CA GLY A 21 -1.75 8.37 11.75
C GLY A 21 -1.03 7.02 11.64
N PHE A 22 -0.07 6.74 12.51
CA PHE A 22 0.58 5.43 12.56
C PHE A 22 -0.42 4.30 12.91
N PHE A 23 -1.25 4.49 13.94
CA PHE A 23 -2.28 3.51 14.29
C PHE A 23 -3.36 3.38 13.22
N GLU A 24 -3.71 4.48 12.55
CA GLU A 24 -4.62 4.44 11.39
C GLU A 24 -4.07 3.58 10.26
N ILE A 25 -2.80 3.75 9.88
CA ILE A 25 -2.11 2.92 8.87
C ILE A 25 -2.09 1.44 9.27
N LEU A 26 -1.85 1.12 10.55
CA LEU A 26 -1.93 -0.28 11.02
C LEU A 26 -3.35 -0.85 10.90
N SER A 27 -4.37 -0.03 11.12
CA SER A 27 -5.77 -0.42 10.95
C SER A 27 -6.12 -0.63 9.47
N VAL A 28 -5.58 0.20 8.57
CA VAL A 28 -5.67 0.00 7.10
C VAL A 28 -4.98 -1.31 6.70
N TYR A 29 -3.81 -1.61 7.26
CA TYR A 29 -3.12 -2.89 7.04
C TYR A 29 -4.02 -4.09 7.38
N LEU A 30 -4.69 -4.07 8.53
CA LEU A 30 -5.63 -5.13 8.92
C LEU A 30 -6.78 -5.27 7.92
N GLY A 31 -7.38 -4.14 7.52
CA GLY A 31 -8.48 -4.12 6.55
C GLY A 31 -8.09 -4.71 5.18
N ASP A 32 -6.91 -4.33 4.68
CA ASP A 32 -6.36 -4.83 3.43
C ASP A 32 -6.02 -6.33 3.52
N ARG A 33 -5.27 -6.74 4.55
CA ARG A 33 -4.79 -8.12 4.72
C ARG A 33 -5.88 -9.14 5.04
N LEU A 34 -6.97 -8.70 5.67
CA LEU A 34 -8.13 -9.53 5.99
C LEU A 34 -9.22 -9.45 4.90
N GLY A 35 -9.01 -8.68 3.83
CA GLY A 35 -9.94 -8.55 2.72
C GLY A 35 -11.24 -7.80 3.07
N PHE A 36 -11.22 -6.95 4.10
CA PHE A 36 -12.42 -6.25 4.56
C PHE A 36 -12.89 -5.23 3.53
N TYR A 37 -11.98 -4.44 2.96
CA TYR A 37 -12.33 -3.44 1.94
C TYR A 37 -12.88 -4.10 0.67
N GLU A 38 -12.27 -5.18 0.19
CA GLU A 38 -12.78 -5.93 -0.97
C GLU A 38 -14.18 -6.54 -0.71
N ALA A 39 -14.39 -7.09 0.48
CA ALA A 39 -15.69 -7.66 0.85
C ALA A 39 -16.77 -6.57 0.93
N MET A 40 -16.42 -5.37 1.38
CA MET A 40 -17.33 -4.22 1.42
C MET A 40 -17.60 -3.63 0.03
N ALA A 41 -16.60 -3.53 -0.83
CA ALA A 41 -16.75 -3.06 -2.21
C ALA A 41 -17.71 -3.95 -3.01
N ARG A 42 -17.66 -5.26 -2.80
CA ARG A 42 -18.59 -6.21 -3.45
C ARG A 42 -20.01 -6.10 -2.96
N GLN A 43 -20.22 -5.77 -1.70
CA GLN A 43 -21.55 -5.70 -1.09
C GLN A 43 -21.56 -4.82 0.16
N SER A 44 -22.09 -3.63 0.04
CA SER A 44 -22.31 -2.62 1.08
C SER A 44 -23.78 -2.16 1.10
N PRO A 45 -24.32 -1.67 2.21
CA PRO A 45 -23.71 -1.60 3.54
C PRO A 45 -23.68 -2.96 4.25
N VAL A 46 -22.75 -3.09 5.23
CA VAL A 46 -22.58 -4.31 6.02
C VAL A 46 -22.69 -4.02 7.53
N THR A 47 -23.13 -5.03 8.29
CA THR A 47 -22.94 -5.07 9.75
C THR A 47 -21.61 -5.76 10.10
N SER A 48 -21.18 -5.70 11.36
CA SER A 48 -20.01 -6.44 11.84
C SER A 48 -20.19 -7.95 11.68
N ALA A 49 -21.40 -8.47 11.90
CA ALA A 49 -21.74 -9.88 11.69
C ALA A 49 -21.65 -10.29 10.23
N ASP A 50 -22.17 -9.46 9.30
CA ASP A 50 -22.08 -9.72 7.86
C ASP A 50 -20.62 -9.79 7.39
N LEU A 51 -19.80 -8.81 7.78
CA LEU A 51 -18.41 -8.73 7.36
C LEU A 51 -17.58 -9.88 7.93
N SER A 52 -17.76 -10.20 9.22
CA SER A 52 -17.05 -11.31 9.87
C SER A 52 -17.39 -12.65 9.22
N ALA A 53 -18.65 -12.88 8.88
CA ALA A 53 -19.09 -14.11 8.21
C ALA A 53 -18.46 -14.25 6.80
N ARG A 54 -18.37 -13.14 6.04
CA ARG A 54 -17.79 -13.13 4.68
C ARG A 54 -16.29 -13.35 4.66
N THR A 55 -15.59 -12.87 5.69
CA THR A 55 -14.12 -12.89 5.75
C THR A 55 -13.56 -13.99 6.66
N GLY A 56 -14.41 -14.77 7.33
CA GLY A 56 -13.99 -15.81 8.24
C GLY A 56 -13.29 -15.31 9.50
N THR A 57 -13.62 -14.08 9.93
CA THR A 57 -12.99 -13.42 11.07
C THR A 57 -13.90 -13.37 12.29
N GLN A 58 -13.39 -12.89 13.43
CA GLN A 58 -14.16 -12.80 14.68
C GLN A 58 -14.94 -11.48 14.75
N GLU A 59 -16.27 -11.58 14.90
CA GLU A 59 -17.18 -10.43 14.87
C GLU A 59 -16.79 -9.32 15.88
N ARG A 60 -16.35 -9.71 17.08
CA ARG A 60 -15.96 -8.73 18.10
C ARG A 60 -14.82 -7.81 17.63
N TYR A 61 -13.82 -8.35 16.94
CA TYR A 61 -12.70 -7.56 16.41
C TYR A 61 -13.10 -6.78 15.17
N VAL A 62 -13.93 -7.36 14.30
CA VAL A 62 -14.49 -6.66 13.13
C VAL A 62 -15.30 -5.43 13.56
N ARG A 63 -16.08 -5.53 14.61
CA ARG A 63 -16.87 -4.41 15.15
C ARG A 63 -15.98 -3.25 15.57
N GLU A 64 -14.94 -3.51 16.37
CA GLU A 64 -13.99 -2.47 16.80
C GLU A 64 -13.27 -1.84 15.59
N TRP A 65 -12.88 -2.66 14.61
CA TRP A 65 -12.25 -2.17 13.40
C TRP A 65 -13.19 -1.28 12.59
N LEU A 66 -14.44 -1.68 12.38
CA LEU A 66 -15.45 -0.88 11.67
C LEU A 66 -15.72 0.46 12.37
N GLU A 67 -15.84 0.46 13.69
CA GLU A 67 -16.05 1.67 14.48
C GLU A 67 -14.84 2.62 14.38
N GLN A 68 -13.63 2.09 14.47
CA GLN A 68 -12.41 2.88 14.30
C GLN A 68 -12.33 3.48 12.90
N GLN A 69 -12.57 2.69 11.84
CA GLN A 69 -12.55 3.17 10.46
C GLN A 69 -13.62 4.23 10.17
N ALA A 70 -14.76 4.14 10.85
CA ALA A 70 -15.80 5.15 10.72
C ALA A 70 -15.44 6.45 11.46
N VAL A 71 -14.83 6.35 12.66
CA VAL A 71 -14.36 7.54 13.41
C VAL A 71 -13.27 8.29 12.66
N THR A 72 -12.38 7.60 11.95
CA THR A 72 -11.33 8.22 11.13
C THR A 72 -11.83 8.69 9.76
N GLY A 73 -13.11 8.43 9.44
CA GLY A 73 -13.72 8.88 8.17
C GLY A 73 -13.38 8.03 6.96
N ILE A 74 -12.74 6.88 7.14
CA ILE A 74 -12.48 5.93 6.04
C ILE A 74 -13.78 5.24 5.61
N LEU A 75 -14.65 4.89 6.56
CA LEU A 75 -15.97 4.33 6.29
C LEU A 75 -17.08 5.32 6.65
N ALA A 76 -18.19 5.24 5.94
CA ALA A 76 -19.44 5.92 6.29
C ALA A 76 -20.34 5.00 7.12
N VAL A 77 -21.13 5.59 8.04
CA VAL A 77 -22.12 4.91 8.86
C VAL A 77 -23.51 5.37 8.45
N ASP A 78 -24.37 4.46 8.03
CA ASP A 78 -25.71 4.81 7.54
C ASP A 78 -26.74 4.99 8.71
N ASN A 79 -26.51 4.34 9.87
CA ASN A 79 -27.43 4.36 11.03
C ASN A 79 -26.67 4.48 12.35
N ALA A 80 -25.93 5.58 12.54
CA ALA A 80 -25.03 5.80 13.67
C ALA A 80 -25.72 5.71 15.07
N SER A 81 -27.04 5.94 15.15
CA SER A 81 -27.82 5.84 16.38
C SER A 81 -28.22 4.40 16.78
N ALA A 82 -28.01 3.43 15.89
CA ALA A 82 -28.30 2.02 16.18
C ALA A 82 -27.31 1.43 17.20
N GLY A 83 -27.69 0.31 17.81
CA GLY A 83 -26.78 -0.48 18.66
C GLY A 83 -25.54 -0.92 17.92
N SER A 84 -24.41 -1.10 18.61
CA SER A 84 -23.11 -1.36 18.02
C SER A 84 -23.09 -2.57 17.07
N GLY A 85 -23.86 -3.62 17.34
CA GLY A 85 -23.99 -4.80 16.46
C GLY A 85 -24.94 -4.61 15.27
N GLU A 86 -25.74 -3.54 15.25
CA GLU A 86 -26.75 -3.25 14.22
C GLU A 86 -26.33 -2.12 13.29
N ARG A 87 -25.23 -1.43 13.60
CA ARG A 87 -24.69 -0.37 12.74
C ARG A 87 -24.31 -0.91 11.37
N ARG A 88 -24.62 -0.11 10.35
CA ARG A 88 -24.31 -0.43 8.97
C ARG A 88 -23.23 0.50 8.45
N TYR A 89 -22.20 -0.12 7.91
CA TYR A 89 -21.00 0.57 7.42
C TYR A 89 -20.87 0.41 5.92
N ARG A 90 -20.40 1.45 5.26
CA ARG A 90 -20.19 1.47 3.82
C ARG A 90 -18.81 2.03 3.50
N LEU A 91 -18.10 1.40 2.57
CA LEU A 91 -16.93 1.97 1.93
C LEU A 91 -17.42 2.97 0.86
N PRO A 92 -17.09 4.28 0.97
CA PRO A 92 -17.43 5.23 -0.08
C PRO A 92 -16.74 4.89 -1.40
N ALA A 93 -17.43 5.07 -2.54
CA ALA A 93 -16.88 4.72 -3.86
C ALA A 93 -15.54 5.41 -4.19
N VAL A 94 -15.34 6.65 -3.73
CA VAL A 94 -14.07 7.36 -3.89
C VAL A 94 -12.94 6.74 -3.07
N HIS A 95 -13.25 6.03 -1.97
CA HIS A 95 -12.26 5.30 -1.17
C HIS A 95 -12.01 3.89 -1.74
N GLU A 96 -12.96 3.31 -2.49
CA GLU A 96 -12.75 2.03 -3.19
C GLU A 96 -11.60 2.13 -4.19
N GLU A 97 -11.52 3.23 -4.95
CA GLU A 97 -10.41 3.49 -5.87
C GLU A 97 -9.05 3.43 -5.15
N VAL A 98 -8.99 4.00 -3.93
CA VAL A 98 -7.74 4.10 -3.15
C VAL A 98 -7.39 2.80 -2.43
N LEU A 99 -8.39 2.05 -1.97
CA LEU A 99 -8.18 0.91 -1.08
C LEU A 99 -8.38 -0.47 -1.74
N VAL A 100 -9.01 -0.52 -2.93
CA VAL A 100 -9.41 -1.78 -3.58
C VAL A 100 -8.95 -1.86 -5.04
N ASP A 101 -9.01 -0.77 -5.80
CA ASP A 101 -8.69 -0.78 -7.24
C ASP A 101 -7.17 -0.83 -7.48
N GLN A 102 -6.67 -2.04 -7.71
CA GLN A 102 -5.24 -2.29 -7.95
C GLN A 102 -4.72 -1.72 -9.28
N ASP A 103 -5.61 -1.32 -10.19
CA ASP A 103 -5.26 -0.73 -11.48
C ASP A 103 -5.28 0.80 -11.43
N SER A 104 -5.81 1.39 -10.36
CA SER A 104 -5.75 2.84 -10.16
C SER A 104 -4.33 3.30 -9.78
N LEU A 105 -3.91 4.44 -10.34
CA LEU A 105 -2.70 5.15 -9.91
C LEU A 105 -2.83 5.75 -8.50
N ASN A 106 -4.06 5.82 -7.97
CA ASN A 106 -4.38 6.26 -6.61
C ASN A 106 -4.44 5.11 -5.59
N TYR A 107 -4.13 3.88 -6.00
CA TYR A 107 -4.19 2.72 -5.12
C TYR A 107 -3.11 2.79 -4.04
N LEU A 108 -3.51 2.99 -2.79
CA LEU A 108 -2.60 3.20 -1.64
C LEU A 108 -2.72 2.18 -0.51
N ALA A 109 -3.64 1.21 -0.58
CA ALA A 109 -3.73 0.16 0.45
C ALA A 109 -2.37 -0.53 0.73
N PRO A 110 -1.51 -0.82 -0.27
CA PRO A 110 -0.21 -1.42 -0.03
C PRO A 110 0.78 -0.56 0.76
N LEU A 111 0.55 0.75 0.87
CA LEU A 111 1.37 1.62 1.72
C LEU A 111 1.35 1.16 3.19
N ALA A 112 0.19 0.68 3.66
CA ALA A 112 0.06 0.13 5.00
C ALA A 112 0.87 -1.17 5.16
N GLN A 113 0.89 -2.01 4.14
CA GLN A 113 1.70 -3.23 4.11
C GLN A 113 3.20 -2.91 4.09
N LEU A 114 3.63 -1.91 3.31
CA LEU A 114 5.00 -1.39 3.31
C LEU A 114 5.42 -0.89 4.69
N ALA A 115 4.57 -0.10 5.35
CA ALA A 115 4.84 0.44 6.68
C ALA A 115 5.04 -0.67 7.72
N ALA A 116 4.18 -1.70 7.71
CA ALA A 116 4.32 -2.88 8.58
C ALA A 116 5.63 -3.64 8.30
N GLY A 117 5.98 -3.86 7.03
CA GLY A 117 7.23 -4.48 6.63
C GLY A 117 8.47 -3.68 7.03
N ALA A 118 8.43 -2.35 6.85
CA ALA A 118 9.50 -1.45 7.23
C ALA A 118 9.77 -1.42 8.74
N ALA A 119 8.72 -1.58 9.55
CA ALA A 119 8.84 -1.60 11.00
C ALA A 119 9.36 -2.95 11.56
N ARG A 120 9.35 -4.02 10.76
CA ARG A 120 9.70 -5.36 11.23
C ARG A 120 11.12 -5.49 11.78
N PRO A 121 12.20 -4.99 11.13
CA PRO A 121 13.56 -5.17 11.59
C PRO A 121 14.08 -4.02 12.47
N LEU A 122 13.22 -3.29 13.21
CA LEU A 122 13.64 -2.11 13.99
C LEU A 122 14.78 -2.41 14.96
N ASP A 123 14.81 -3.58 15.61
CA ASP A 123 15.91 -3.97 16.50
C ASP A 123 17.24 -4.10 15.73
N ALA A 124 17.22 -4.70 14.54
CA ALA A 124 18.40 -4.79 13.69
C ALA A 124 18.85 -3.42 13.17
N VAL A 125 17.89 -2.51 12.88
CA VAL A 125 18.19 -1.13 12.52
C VAL A 125 18.88 -0.41 13.68
N LEU A 126 18.38 -0.54 14.92
CA LEU A 126 19.01 0.04 16.12
C LEU A 126 20.44 -0.47 16.30
N GLU A 127 20.67 -1.76 16.07
CA GLU A 127 22.00 -2.36 16.16
C GLU A 127 22.94 -1.84 15.05
N ALA A 128 22.43 -1.71 13.83
CA ALA A 128 23.19 -1.14 12.72
C ALA A 128 23.60 0.33 12.97
N PHE A 129 22.76 1.13 13.64
CA PHE A 129 23.09 2.49 14.04
C PHE A 129 24.23 2.54 15.07
N ARG A 130 24.36 1.51 15.93
CA ARG A 130 25.42 1.43 16.94
C ARG A 130 26.75 0.94 16.38
N ASN A 131 26.70 -0.08 15.52
CA ASN A 131 27.87 -0.89 15.17
C ASN A 131 28.20 -0.89 13.66
N GLY A 132 27.37 -0.29 12.84
CA GLY A 132 27.48 -0.39 11.38
C GLY A 132 26.95 -1.71 10.82
N GLY A 133 27.31 -2.05 9.59
CA GLY A 133 26.99 -3.32 8.93
C GLY A 133 25.67 -3.35 8.16
N GLY A 134 24.74 -2.42 8.42
CA GLY A 134 23.43 -2.35 7.73
C GLY A 134 22.46 -3.46 8.13
N VAL A 135 21.30 -3.49 7.45
CA VAL A 135 20.26 -4.50 7.63
C VAL A 135 19.97 -5.15 6.27
N PRO A 136 20.09 -6.47 6.14
CA PRO A 136 19.84 -7.14 4.87
C PRO A 136 18.37 -7.01 4.45
N PHE A 137 18.11 -6.89 3.14
CA PHE A 137 16.75 -6.70 2.60
C PHE A 137 15.79 -7.83 3.04
N SER A 138 16.27 -9.06 3.11
CA SER A 138 15.49 -10.21 3.57
C SER A 138 14.92 -10.08 4.99
N ALA A 139 15.52 -9.26 5.86
CA ALA A 139 15.04 -9.02 7.21
C ALA A 139 13.71 -8.27 7.26
N TYR A 140 13.39 -7.47 6.23
CA TYR A 140 12.12 -6.74 6.10
C TYR A 140 10.94 -7.67 5.78
N GLY A 141 11.21 -8.86 5.25
CA GLY A 141 10.22 -9.92 5.08
C GLY A 141 9.23 -9.69 3.94
N LYS A 142 8.20 -10.53 3.94
CA LYS A 142 7.20 -10.61 2.88
C LYS A 142 6.39 -9.32 2.70
N ASP A 143 6.01 -8.65 3.80
CA ASP A 143 5.16 -7.47 3.72
C ASP A 143 5.83 -6.30 3.01
N LEU A 144 7.14 -6.10 3.19
CA LEU A 144 7.85 -5.05 2.43
C LEU A 144 7.87 -5.38 0.94
N ARG A 145 8.26 -6.61 0.57
CA ARG A 145 8.34 -7.05 -0.84
C ARG A 145 7.00 -6.95 -1.56
N GLU A 146 5.97 -7.57 -1.00
CA GLU A 146 4.63 -7.56 -1.61
C GLU A 146 4.04 -6.16 -1.65
N GLY A 147 4.18 -5.39 -0.56
CA GLY A 147 3.72 -4.00 -0.50
C GLY A 147 4.38 -3.16 -1.59
N GLN A 148 5.69 -3.28 -1.78
CA GLN A 148 6.44 -2.60 -2.84
C GLN A 148 5.96 -3.02 -4.23
N ALA A 149 5.80 -4.32 -4.47
CA ALA A 149 5.31 -4.85 -5.73
C ALA A 149 3.91 -4.33 -6.08
N ARG A 150 2.99 -4.35 -5.11
CA ARG A 150 1.62 -3.87 -5.27
C ARG A 150 1.56 -2.35 -5.50
N MET A 151 2.38 -1.56 -4.79
CA MET A 151 2.47 -0.12 -4.98
C MET A 151 2.95 0.26 -6.38
N ASN A 152 3.95 -0.45 -6.89
CA ASN A 152 4.56 -0.12 -8.17
C ASN A 152 3.75 -0.62 -9.38
N ARG A 153 2.84 -1.58 -9.18
CA ARG A 153 2.15 -2.28 -10.26
C ARG A 153 1.46 -1.34 -11.25
N ALA A 154 0.55 -0.51 -10.80
CA ALA A 154 -0.21 0.38 -11.69
C ALA A 154 0.71 1.38 -12.42
N MET A 155 1.68 1.94 -11.72
CA MET A 155 2.66 2.89 -12.23
C MET A 155 3.50 2.28 -13.38
N PHE A 156 4.02 1.08 -13.18
CA PHE A 156 4.83 0.40 -14.21
C PHE A 156 3.98 -0.10 -15.38
N LEU A 157 2.76 -0.56 -15.15
CA LEU A 157 1.90 -1.02 -16.23
C LEU A 157 1.32 0.12 -17.08
N PHE A 158 1.03 1.28 -16.48
CA PHE A 158 0.28 2.33 -17.16
C PHE A 158 1.09 3.58 -17.49
N GLN A 159 2.15 3.91 -16.74
CA GLN A 159 2.95 5.11 -16.97
C GLN A 159 4.32 4.83 -17.58
N LEU A 160 5.02 3.76 -17.16
CA LEU A 160 6.41 3.52 -17.57
C LEU A 160 6.58 3.55 -19.08
N GLY A 161 5.80 2.79 -19.82
CA GLY A 161 5.94 2.68 -21.28
C GLY A 161 5.21 3.75 -22.06
N ARG A 162 4.21 4.44 -21.45
CA ARG A 162 3.38 5.45 -22.14
C ARG A 162 3.85 6.89 -21.90
N GLU A 163 4.50 7.14 -20.77
CA GLU A 163 4.90 8.48 -20.36
C GLU A 163 6.41 8.58 -20.11
N TRP A 164 6.98 7.69 -19.27
CA TRP A 164 8.34 7.87 -18.80
C TRP A 164 9.37 7.54 -19.86
N LEU A 165 9.30 6.38 -20.50
CA LEU A 165 10.24 6.00 -21.57
C LEU A 165 10.11 6.90 -22.79
N PRO A 166 8.91 7.28 -23.27
CA PRO A 166 8.77 8.27 -24.35
C PRO A 166 9.34 9.66 -24.02
N SER A 167 9.43 10.05 -22.74
CA SER A 167 10.05 11.32 -22.34
C SER A 167 11.57 11.35 -22.50
N ILE A 168 12.21 10.21 -22.83
CA ILE A 168 13.63 10.05 -23.12
C ILE A 168 13.76 9.66 -24.60
N PRO A 169 13.90 10.65 -25.53
CA PRO A 169 13.70 10.43 -26.95
C PRO A 169 14.63 9.39 -27.60
N ASP A 170 15.90 9.33 -27.21
CA ASP A 170 16.88 8.38 -27.71
C ASP A 170 16.60 6.96 -27.23
N VAL A 171 16.16 6.78 -25.98
CA VAL A 171 15.73 5.49 -25.45
C VAL A 171 14.46 5.03 -26.16
N HIS A 172 13.46 5.90 -26.25
CA HIS A 172 12.20 5.58 -26.95
C HIS A 172 12.45 5.15 -28.39
N ALA A 173 13.23 5.92 -29.16
CA ALA A 173 13.59 5.58 -30.54
C ALA A 173 14.31 4.24 -30.64
N ARG A 174 15.20 3.91 -29.69
CA ARG A 174 15.89 2.62 -29.64
C ARG A 174 14.96 1.45 -29.37
N LEU A 175 13.95 1.64 -28.53
CA LEU A 175 12.97 0.60 -28.17
C LEU A 175 12.00 0.29 -29.32
N GLU A 176 11.77 1.24 -30.23
CA GLU A 176 10.94 1.06 -31.45
C GLU A 176 11.70 0.56 -32.64
N ALA A 177 13.03 0.69 -32.66
CA ALA A 177 13.87 0.39 -33.82
C ALA A 177 14.07 -1.11 -34.10
N ASP A 178 14.46 -1.43 -35.32
CA ASP A 178 14.99 -2.73 -35.72
C ASP A 178 16.54 -2.66 -35.75
N PRO A 179 17.26 -3.72 -35.39
CA PRO A 179 16.78 -4.95 -34.77
C PRO A 179 16.20 -4.69 -33.33
N PRO A 180 15.30 -5.57 -32.83
CA PRO A 180 14.68 -5.42 -31.50
C PRO A 180 15.69 -5.19 -30.38
N ALA A 181 15.37 -4.30 -29.47
CA ALA A 181 16.20 -4.06 -28.30
C ALA A 181 16.12 -5.22 -27.30
N ARG A 182 17.21 -5.47 -26.58
CA ARG A 182 17.19 -6.25 -25.34
C ARG A 182 17.37 -5.30 -24.16
N ILE A 183 16.56 -5.50 -23.14
CA ILE A 183 16.56 -4.72 -21.91
C ILE A 183 16.94 -5.64 -20.76
N ALA A 184 17.84 -5.20 -19.88
CA ALA A 184 18.10 -5.81 -18.60
C ALA A 184 17.43 -4.95 -17.51
N ASP A 185 16.43 -5.52 -16.84
CA ASP A 185 15.74 -4.90 -15.70
C ASP A 185 16.42 -5.37 -14.42
N LEU A 186 17.26 -4.54 -13.83
CA LEU A 186 18.07 -4.87 -12.66
C LEU A 186 17.35 -4.45 -11.37
N GLY A 187 17.14 -5.40 -10.47
CA GLY A 187 16.30 -5.21 -9.28
C GLY A 187 14.81 -5.24 -9.64
N CYS A 188 14.42 -6.14 -10.55
CA CYS A 188 13.09 -6.18 -11.12
C CYS A 188 11.98 -6.54 -10.10
N GLY A 189 12.33 -7.08 -8.94
CA GLY A 189 11.36 -7.53 -7.93
C GLY A 189 10.31 -8.46 -8.55
N ALA A 190 9.04 -8.13 -8.37
CA ALA A 190 7.91 -8.89 -8.93
C ALA A 190 7.74 -8.74 -10.47
N GLY A 191 8.65 -8.05 -11.15
CA GLY A 191 8.70 -7.95 -12.61
C GLY A 191 7.71 -7.00 -13.27
N TRP A 192 7.01 -6.15 -12.52
CA TRP A 192 6.01 -5.24 -13.10
C TRP A 192 6.60 -4.25 -14.10
N SER A 193 7.83 -3.77 -13.87
CA SER A 193 8.57 -2.94 -14.83
C SER A 193 8.87 -3.68 -16.13
N ALA A 194 9.38 -4.91 -16.03
CA ALA A 194 9.65 -5.75 -17.18
C ALA A 194 8.37 -6.04 -17.99
N ILE A 195 7.27 -6.38 -17.29
CA ILE A 195 5.96 -6.61 -17.90
C ILE A 195 5.45 -5.35 -18.61
N GLY A 196 5.51 -4.18 -17.92
CA GLY A 196 5.06 -2.90 -18.49
C GLY A 196 5.85 -2.49 -19.72
N MET A 197 7.19 -2.71 -19.74
CA MET A 197 8.03 -2.47 -20.91
C MET A 197 7.69 -3.41 -22.06
N ALA A 198 7.53 -4.71 -21.82
CA ALA A 198 7.19 -5.69 -22.85
C ALA A 198 5.80 -5.45 -23.46
N GLN A 199 4.83 -4.98 -22.64
CA GLN A 199 3.49 -4.62 -23.14
C GLN A 199 3.51 -3.36 -24.01
N SER A 200 4.33 -2.37 -23.65
CA SER A 200 4.39 -1.09 -24.36
C SER A 200 5.25 -1.15 -25.62
N TYR A 201 6.24 -2.02 -25.64
CA TYR A 201 7.18 -2.22 -26.76
C TYR A 201 7.22 -3.70 -27.17
N PRO A 202 6.26 -4.19 -27.97
CA PRO A 202 6.06 -5.63 -28.21
C PRO A 202 7.22 -6.34 -28.95
N LYS A 203 8.15 -5.58 -29.54
CA LYS A 203 9.32 -6.15 -30.20
C LYS A 203 10.48 -6.43 -29.25
N VAL A 204 10.54 -5.76 -28.10
CA VAL A 204 11.68 -5.85 -27.20
C VAL A 204 11.71 -7.18 -26.43
N LEU A 205 12.91 -7.61 -26.07
CA LEU A 205 13.14 -8.70 -25.13
C LEU A 205 13.57 -8.09 -23.79
N VAL A 206 12.86 -8.42 -22.72
CA VAL A 206 13.16 -7.93 -21.36
C VAL A 206 13.58 -9.09 -20.50
N ASP A 207 14.78 -9.02 -19.95
CA ASP A 207 15.32 -9.96 -18.99
C ASP A 207 15.32 -9.29 -17.59
N GLY A 208 14.57 -9.83 -16.64
CA GLY A 208 14.52 -9.35 -15.25
C GLY A 208 15.56 -10.06 -14.38
N PHE A 209 16.27 -9.32 -13.55
CA PHE A 209 17.26 -9.82 -12.61
C PHE A 209 17.01 -9.22 -11.22
N ASP A 210 16.98 -10.07 -10.20
CA ASP A 210 16.88 -9.62 -8.81
C ASP A 210 17.82 -10.43 -7.91
N LEU A 211 18.36 -9.80 -6.87
CA LEU A 211 19.22 -10.45 -5.88
C LEU A 211 18.40 -11.13 -4.76
N ASP A 212 17.14 -10.71 -4.57
CA ASP A 212 16.25 -11.28 -3.57
C ASP A 212 15.42 -12.38 -4.23
N ALA A 213 15.86 -13.62 -4.14
CA ALA A 213 15.21 -14.77 -4.77
C ALA A 213 13.70 -14.96 -4.44
N PRO A 214 13.16 -14.47 -3.29
CA PRO A 214 11.71 -14.47 -3.03
C PRO A 214 10.91 -13.34 -3.64
N SER A 215 11.56 -12.38 -4.34
CA SER A 215 10.91 -11.24 -4.98
C SER A 215 10.15 -11.58 -6.25
#